data_e7f4c603424681c507a543e19680afe0
#
_entry.id   e7f4c603424681c507a543e19680afe0
#
_cell.length_a   1.000
_cell.length_b   1.000
_cell.length_c   1.000
_cell.angle_alpha   90.00
_cell.angle_beta   90.00
_cell.angle_gamma   90.00
#
_symmetry.space_group_name_H-M   'P 1'
#
loop_
_entity.id
_entity.type
_entity.pdbx_description
1 polymer ?
#
loop_
_entity_poly.entity_id
_entity_poly.type
_entity_poly.pdbx_seq_one_letter_code
_entity_poly.pdbx_strand_id
1 'polypeptide(L)'
;MYKRRIGERRSLSPYFYILFIVGVVFTVLFSEQLGLDEVLTEGNLYYLRKGDIYYRGLFSYVLGKRFLLLVFMICLFMGNQYRFYVKLSLMLLGIGVGSFFAICISVYGIVGIFFFLMMGFPQFVFYVPVIYFCCRYVAGPVGDMKRYILQIFVLGILVFAGCVTESYVNPFFLSKFLRFF
;
A
#
# COMPACT_ATOMS: atom_id res chain seq x y z
N MET A 1 28.98 19.36 7.02
CA MET A 1 28.64 18.49 5.85
C MET A 1 27.12 18.24 5.64
N TYR A 2 26.25 18.97 6.34
CA TYR A 2 24.79 18.79 6.34
C TYR A 2 24.02 19.63 5.27
N LYS A 3 24.67 20.62 4.67
CA LYS A 3 24.02 21.63 3.81
C LYS A 3 23.73 21.21 2.36
N ARG A 4 24.20 20.03 1.88
CA ARG A 4 24.04 19.59 0.48
C ARG A 4 22.75 18.82 0.18
N ARG A 5 21.92 18.44 1.21
CA ARG A 5 20.69 17.67 1.02
C ARG A 5 19.44 18.47 0.65
N ILE A 6 19.50 19.80 0.70
CA ILE A 6 18.31 20.66 0.48
C ILE A 6 18.10 20.99 -1.02
N GLY A 7 19.10 20.81 -1.87
CA GLY A 7 19.06 21.22 -3.28
C GLY A 7 18.43 20.25 -4.28
N GLU A 8 18.23 18.97 -3.93
CA GLU A 8 17.66 17.96 -4.84
C GLU A 8 16.27 17.48 -4.41
N ARG A 9 15.37 18.39 -4.12
CA ARG A 9 13.93 18.09 -4.06
C ARG A 9 13.37 17.98 -5.50
N ARG A 10 13.89 17.09 -6.32
CA ARG A 10 13.11 16.61 -7.46
C ARG A 10 11.96 15.82 -6.87
N SER A 11 10.75 16.35 -6.99
CA SER A 11 9.56 15.71 -6.43
C SER A 11 9.47 14.29 -6.98
N LEU A 12 9.51 13.28 -6.12
CA LEU A 12 9.31 11.87 -6.48
C LEU A 12 7.85 11.61 -6.90
N SER A 13 7.00 12.59 -6.63
CA SER A 13 5.57 12.61 -6.93
C SER A 13 5.21 12.31 -8.39
N PRO A 14 5.86 12.90 -9.44
CA PRO A 14 5.43 12.66 -10.82
C PRO A 14 5.54 11.20 -11.25
N TYR A 15 6.53 10.46 -10.77
CA TYR A 15 6.68 9.04 -11.10
C TYR A 15 5.51 8.20 -10.59
N PHE A 16 5.01 8.49 -9.40
CA PHE A 16 3.84 7.83 -8.84
C PHE A 16 2.59 8.09 -9.69
N TYR A 17 2.30 9.36 -10.03
CA TYR A 17 1.10 9.70 -10.78
C TYR A 17 1.10 9.15 -12.21
N ILE A 18 2.24 9.22 -12.91
CA ILE A 18 2.36 8.68 -14.26
C ILE A 18 2.06 7.18 -14.24
N LEU A 19 2.64 6.46 -13.29
CA LEU A 19 2.46 5.01 -13.23
C LEU A 19 1.13 4.57 -12.61
N PHE A 20 0.51 5.41 -11.80
CA PHE A 20 -0.89 5.24 -11.44
C PHE A 20 -1.79 5.23 -12.69
N ILE A 21 -1.62 6.21 -13.58
CA ILE A 21 -2.37 6.27 -14.85
C ILE A 21 -2.05 5.05 -15.72
N VAL A 22 -0.78 4.67 -15.83
CA VAL A 22 -0.38 3.46 -16.57
C VAL A 22 -1.05 2.22 -15.98
N GLY A 23 -1.10 2.07 -14.66
CA GLY A 23 -1.80 0.97 -13.99
C GLY A 23 -3.30 0.94 -14.32
N VAL A 24 -3.97 2.10 -14.29
CA VAL A 24 -5.38 2.21 -14.69
C VAL A 24 -5.58 1.78 -16.14
N VAL A 25 -4.81 2.35 -17.07
CA VAL A 25 -4.94 2.06 -18.50
C VAL A 25 -4.64 0.58 -18.79
N PHE A 26 -3.58 0.04 -18.21
CA PHE A 26 -3.22 -1.37 -18.36
C PHE A 26 -4.35 -2.29 -17.90
N THR A 27 -4.91 -2.02 -16.73
CA THR A 27 -6.01 -2.83 -16.17
C THR A 27 -7.25 -2.76 -17.04
N VAL A 28 -7.65 -1.57 -17.50
CA VAL A 28 -8.83 -1.41 -18.38
C VAL A 28 -8.64 -2.16 -19.71
N LEU A 29 -7.43 -2.11 -20.30
CA LEU A 29 -7.15 -2.78 -21.58
C LEU A 29 -7.07 -4.30 -21.47
N PHE A 30 -6.63 -4.82 -20.33
CA PHE A 30 -6.35 -6.25 -20.14
C PHE A 30 -7.27 -6.93 -19.12
N SER A 31 -8.32 -6.25 -18.62
CA SER A 31 -9.24 -6.77 -17.60
C SER A 31 -9.84 -8.13 -17.99
N GLU A 32 -10.33 -8.26 -19.20
CA GLU A 32 -10.94 -9.49 -19.71
C GLU A 32 -9.92 -10.64 -19.81
N GLN A 33 -8.71 -10.34 -20.30
CA GLN A 33 -7.67 -11.37 -20.50
C GLN A 33 -7.09 -11.88 -19.18
N LEU A 34 -7.09 -11.05 -18.13
CA LEU A 34 -6.55 -11.38 -16.82
C LEU A 34 -7.62 -11.94 -15.85
N GLY A 35 -8.89 -12.02 -16.29
CA GLY A 35 -9.98 -12.47 -15.43
C GLY A 35 -10.12 -11.63 -14.15
N LEU A 36 -9.79 -10.34 -14.23
CA LEU A 36 -9.75 -9.46 -13.04
C LEU A 36 -11.14 -9.23 -12.46
N ASP A 37 -12.18 -9.41 -13.24
CA ASP A 37 -13.57 -9.33 -12.81
C ASP A 37 -13.90 -10.43 -11.79
N GLU A 38 -13.23 -11.58 -11.87
CA GLU A 38 -13.39 -12.68 -10.92
C GLU A 38 -12.80 -12.38 -9.54
N VAL A 39 -11.84 -11.43 -9.44
CA VAL A 39 -11.20 -11.07 -8.16
C VAL A 39 -12.19 -10.45 -7.17
N LEU A 40 -13.17 -9.69 -7.68
CA LEU A 40 -14.22 -9.05 -6.89
C LEU A 40 -15.59 -9.73 -7.08
N THR A 41 -15.63 -10.98 -7.55
CA THR A 41 -16.89 -11.72 -7.71
C THR A 41 -17.57 -11.97 -6.37
N GLU A 42 -18.88 -12.19 -6.45
CA GLU A 42 -19.72 -12.49 -5.27
C GLU A 42 -19.18 -13.67 -4.45
N GLY A 43 -18.55 -14.66 -5.09
CA GLY A 43 -17.95 -15.81 -4.38
C GLY A 43 -16.84 -15.41 -3.42
N ASN A 44 -15.95 -14.52 -3.84
CA ASN A 44 -14.84 -14.04 -3.00
C ASN A 44 -15.32 -13.05 -1.92
N LEU A 45 -16.38 -12.31 -2.19
CA LEU A 45 -16.98 -11.35 -1.24
C LEU A 45 -18.04 -11.96 -0.33
N TYR A 46 -18.49 -13.19 -0.62
CA TYR A 46 -19.51 -13.89 0.15
C TYR A 46 -19.18 -13.98 1.64
N TYR A 47 -17.95 -14.36 1.97
CA TYR A 47 -17.50 -14.45 3.36
C TYR A 47 -17.48 -13.10 4.07
N LEU A 48 -17.13 -12.03 3.34
CA LEU A 48 -17.17 -10.65 3.86
C LEU A 48 -18.60 -10.19 4.11
N ARG A 49 -19.53 -10.52 3.19
CA ARG A 49 -20.95 -10.17 3.30
C ARG A 49 -21.63 -10.95 4.44
N LYS A 50 -21.28 -12.21 4.65
CA LYS A 50 -21.82 -13.06 5.72
C LYS A 50 -21.29 -12.65 7.09
N GLY A 51 -20.13 -12.02 7.16
CA GLY A 51 -19.51 -11.58 8.41
C GLY A 51 -18.73 -12.67 9.15
N ASP A 52 -18.59 -13.87 8.56
CA ASP A 52 -17.82 -15.00 9.10
C ASP A 52 -16.33 -14.83 8.82
N ILE A 53 -15.71 -13.81 9.44
CA ILE A 53 -14.30 -13.49 9.22
C ILE A 53 -13.48 -13.99 10.40
N TYR A 54 -12.51 -14.85 10.12
CA TYR A 54 -11.53 -15.29 11.13
C TYR A 54 -10.43 -14.21 11.30
N TYR A 55 -10.76 -13.16 12.06
CA TYR A 55 -9.90 -11.98 12.26
C TYR A 55 -8.48 -12.30 12.73
N ARG A 56 -8.34 -13.30 13.63
CA ARG A 56 -7.03 -13.67 14.17
C ARG A 56 -6.09 -14.26 13.11
N GLY A 57 -6.62 -15.10 12.23
CA GLY A 57 -5.86 -15.65 11.10
C GLY A 57 -5.51 -14.57 10.08
N LEU A 58 -6.48 -13.72 9.77
CA LEU A 58 -6.26 -12.58 8.86
C LEU A 58 -5.17 -11.65 9.39
N PHE A 59 -5.22 -11.28 10.67
CA PHE A 59 -4.21 -10.43 11.31
C PHE A 59 -2.80 -11.04 11.23
N SER A 60 -2.65 -12.33 11.59
CA SER A 60 -1.35 -13.00 11.52
C SER A 60 -0.79 -13.04 10.10
N TYR A 61 -1.64 -13.29 9.11
CA TYR A 61 -1.27 -13.30 7.70
C TYR A 61 -0.82 -11.91 7.21
N VAL A 62 -1.63 -10.88 7.48
CA VAL A 62 -1.33 -9.50 7.09
C VAL A 62 -0.05 -9.01 7.76
N LEU A 63 0.09 -9.26 9.07
CA LEU A 63 1.27 -8.87 9.84
C LEU A 63 2.54 -9.48 9.24
N GLY A 64 2.54 -10.79 8.96
CA GLY A 64 3.69 -11.47 8.36
C GLY A 64 4.07 -10.88 7.00
N LYS A 65 3.08 -10.66 6.12
CA LYS A 65 3.32 -10.10 4.79
C LYS A 65 3.85 -8.67 4.84
N ARG A 66 3.26 -7.80 5.69
CA ARG A 66 3.65 -6.39 5.79
C ARG A 66 5.00 -6.20 6.47
N PHE A 67 5.27 -7.01 7.50
CA PHE A 67 6.59 -6.99 8.16
C PHE A 67 7.71 -7.48 7.23
N LEU A 68 7.48 -8.56 6.49
CA LEU A 68 8.43 -9.04 5.48
C LEU A 68 8.72 -7.96 4.43
N LEU A 69 7.69 -7.29 3.94
CA LEU A 69 7.82 -6.20 2.96
C LEU A 69 8.60 -5.02 3.55
N LEU A 70 8.35 -4.65 4.82
CA LEU A 70 9.11 -3.59 5.51
C LEU A 70 10.59 -3.95 5.60
N VAL A 71 10.92 -5.17 6.06
CA VAL A 71 12.31 -5.64 6.16
C VAL A 71 12.99 -5.61 4.78
N PHE A 72 12.32 -6.12 3.77
CA PHE A 72 12.81 -6.11 2.40
C PHE A 72 13.09 -4.68 1.89
N MET A 73 12.17 -3.73 2.11
CA MET A 73 12.38 -2.33 1.76
C MET A 73 13.55 -1.70 2.51
N ILE A 74 13.70 -1.97 3.81
CA ILE A 74 14.84 -1.47 4.60
C ILE A 74 16.15 -2.00 4.02
N CYS A 75 16.24 -3.30 3.73
CA CYS A 75 17.45 -3.91 3.13
C CYS A 75 17.80 -3.25 1.78
N LEU A 76 16.84 -3.04 0.91
CA LEU A 76 17.05 -2.39 -0.38
C LEU A 76 17.51 -0.93 -0.23
N PHE A 77 16.95 -0.20 0.74
CA PHE A 77 17.24 1.23 0.92
C PHE A 77 18.56 1.50 1.66
N MET A 78 19.10 0.52 2.35
CA MET A 78 20.46 0.61 2.93
C MET A 78 21.57 0.50 1.89
N GLY A 79 21.28 -0.05 0.71
CA GLY A 79 22.25 -0.24 -0.36
C GLY A 79 22.74 1.07 -1.01
N ASN A 80 23.87 0.98 -1.72
CA ASN A 80 24.45 2.14 -2.44
C ASN A 80 23.51 2.72 -3.53
N GLN A 81 22.62 1.90 -4.05
CA GLN A 81 21.65 2.25 -5.10
C GLN A 81 20.26 2.61 -4.55
N TYR A 82 20.17 3.03 -3.28
CA TYR A 82 18.89 3.33 -2.63
C TYR A 82 17.98 4.26 -3.43
N ARG A 83 18.54 5.24 -4.15
CA ARG A 83 17.77 6.18 -4.99
C ARG A 83 17.01 5.48 -6.11
N PHE A 84 17.58 4.44 -6.70
CA PHE A 84 16.93 3.62 -7.72
C PHE A 84 15.78 2.82 -7.09
N TYR A 85 16.05 2.14 -5.97
CA TYR A 85 15.04 1.32 -5.29
C TYR A 85 13.86 2.13 -4.74
N VAL A 86 14.11 3.34 -4.23
CA VAL A 86 13.04 4.26 -3.82
C VAL A 86 12.13 4.62 -5.00
N LYS A 87 12.70 4.97 -6.16
CA LYS A 87 11.92 5.26 -7.36
C LYS A 87 11.14 4.03 -7.82
N LEU A 88 11.80 2.88 -7.90
CA LEU A 88 11.18 1.62 -8.30
C LEU A 88 10.01 1.25 -7.38
N SER A 89 10.17 1.37 -6.06
CA SER A 89 9.10 1.09 -5.10
C SER A 89 7.88 2.01 -5.29
N LEU A 90 8.10 3.30 -5.51
CA LEU A 90 7.02 4.26 -5.79
C LEU A 90 6.34 3.98 -7.13
N MET A 91 7.10 3.54 -8.13
CA MET A 91 6.59 3.14 -9.43
C MET A 91 5.66 1.91 -9.31
N LEU A 92 6.12 0.86 -8.65
CA LEU A 92 5.33 -0.35 -8.42
C LEU A 92 4.07 -0.08 -7.59
N LEU A 93 4.19 0.79 -6.58
CA LEU A 93 3.06 1.20 -5.77
C LEU A 93 2.03 1.99 -6.60
N GLY A 94 2.48 2.88 -7.48
CA GLY A 94 1.59 3.61 -8.39
C GLY A 94 0.79 2.67 -9.30
N ILE A 95 1.47 1.72 -9.95
CA ILE A 95 0.81 0.71 -10.80
C ILE A 95 -0.20 -0.11 -9.98
N GLY A 96 0.19 -0.63 -8.82
CA GLY A 96 -0.69 -1.46 -7.98
C GLY A 96 -1.95 -0.72 -7.52
N VAL A 97 -1.79 0.51 -7.04
CA VAL A 97 -2.93 1.35 -6.61
C VAL A 97 -3.83 1.73 -7.79
N GLY A 98 -3.24 2.07 -8.94
CA GLY A 98 -3.97 2.39 -10.17
C GLY A 98 -4.76 1.20 -10.71
N SER A 99 -4.14 0.02 -10.74
CA SER A 99 -4.81 -1.23 -11.17
C SER A 99 -5.98 -1.59 -10.25
N PHE A 100 -5.78 -1.52 -8.94
CA PHE A 100 -6.84 -1.81 -7.98
C PHE A 100 -8.00 -0.81 -8.08
N PHE A 101 -7.70 0.49 -8.28
CA PHE A 101 -8.71 1.52 -8.52
C PHE A 101 -9.53 1.20 -9.79
N ALA A 102 -8.88 0.82 -10.88
CA ALA A 102 -9.55 0.47 -12.12
C ALA A 102 -10.46 -0.75 -11.97
N ILE A 103 -10.01 -1.81 -11.27
CA ILE A 103 -10.83 -3.00 -10.98
C ILE A 103 -12.10 -2.60 -10.21
N CYS A 104 -11.96 -1.77 -9.17
CA CYS A 104 -13.11 -1.33 -8.38
C CYS A 104 -14.15 -0.58 -9.25
N ILE A 105 -13.70 0.27 -10.18
CA ILE A 105 -14.60 1.00 -11.08
C ILE A 105 -15.20 0.07 -12.14
N SER A 106 -14.43 -0.87 -12.70
CA SER A 106 -14.93 -1.81 -13.69
C SER A 106 -16.07 -2.68 -13.14
N VAL A 107 -15.95 -3.13 -11.88
CA VAL A 107 -16.95 -4.02 -11.27
C VAL A 107 -18.16 -3.25 -10.71
N TYR A 108 -17.94 -2.12 -10.03
CA TYR A 108 -19.00 -1.39 -9.30
C TYR A 108 -19.37 -0.05 -9.93
N GLY A 109 -18.80 0.33 -11.08
CA GLY A 109 -19.04 1.63 -11.71
C GLY A 109 -18.62 2.79 -10.78
N ILE A 110 -19.43 3.84 -10.73
CA ILE A 110 -19.17 5.04 -9.89
C ILE A 110 -19.10 4.69 -8.40
N VAL A 111 -19.87 3.70 -7.95
CA VAL A 111 -19.86 3.20 -6.56
C VAL A 111 -18.50 2.56 -6.21
N GLY A 112 -17.77 2.05 -7.20
CA GLY A 112 -16.41 1.53 -7.05
C GLY A 112 -15.41 2.54 -6.49
N ILE A 113 -15.62 3.84 -6.68
CA ILE A 113 -14.79 4.88 -6.05
C ILE A 113 -14.94 4.84 -4.53
N PHE A 114 -16.17 4.74 -4.04
CA PHE A 114 -16.44 4.63 -2.59
C PHE A 114 -15.90 3.32 -2.03
N PHE A 115 -16.04 2.22 -2.78
CA PHE A 115 -15.49 0.92 -2.41
C PHE A 115 -13.96 0.97 -2.29
N PHE A 116 -13.29 1.56 -3.27
CA PHE A 116 -11.82 1.77 -3.23
C PHE A 116 -11.40 2.61 -2.02
N LEU A 117 -12.10 3.71 -1.75
CA LEU A 117 -11.80 4.57 -0.60
C LEU A 117 -12.05 3.83 0.72
N MET A 118 -13.17 3.14 0.87
CA MET A 118 -13.48 2.35 2.08
C MET A 118 -12.45 1.26 2.34
N MET A 119 -12.00 0.57 1.30
CA MET A 119 -11.02 -0.49 1.42
C MET A 119 -9.60 0.02 1.65
N GLY A 120 -9.24 1.16 1.06
CA GLY A 120 -7.89 1.73 1.10
C GLY A 120 -7.65 2.75 2.21
N PHE A 121 -8.63 3.60 2.52
CA PHE A 121 -8.46 4.77 3.37
C PHE A 121 -7.90 4.46 4.77
N PRO A 122 -8.44 3.49 5.53
CA PRO A 122 -7.94 3.23 6.88
C PRO A 122 -6.46 2.83 6.90
N GLN A 123 -6.02 2.06 5.92
CA GLN A 123 -4.63 1.59 5.84
C GLN A 123 -3.69 2.63 5.23
N PHE A 124 -4.15 3.50 4.32
CA PHE A 124 -3.32 4.55 3.73
C PHE A 124 -2.84 5.56 4.77
N VAL A 125 -3.64 5.83 5.80
CA VAL A 125 -3.27 6.72 6.92
C VAL A 125 -1.98 6.27 7.60
N PHE A 126 -1.73 4.95 7.67
CA PHE A 126 -0.52 4.40 8.29
C PHE A 126 0.58 4.09 7.27
N TYR A 127 0.25 3.50 6.13
CA TYR A 127 1.28 3.05 5.19
C TYR A 127 1.90 4.19 4.36
N VAL A 128 1.16 5.25 4.05
CA VAL A 128 1.73 6.41 3.36
C VAL A 128 2.82 7.09 4.20
N PRO A 129 2.61 7.39 5.51
CA PRO A 129 3.69 7.83 6.38
C PRO A 129 4.87 6.85 6.43
N VAL A 130 4.64 5.53 6.51
CA VAL A 130 5.72 4.53 6.51
C VAL A 130 6.60 4.67 5.27
N ILE A 131 5.99 4.71 4.08
CA ILE A 131 6.72 4.86 2.82
C ILE A 131 7.48 6.20 2.80
N TYR A 132 6.82 7.28 3.21
CA TYR A 132 7.45 8.60 3.28
C TYR A 132 8.66 8.62 4.22
N PHE A 133 8.52 8.07 5.43
CA PHE A 133 9.61 7.99 6.40
C PHE A 133 10.74 7.08 5.94
N CYS A 134 10.42 5.92 5.33
CA CYS A 134 11.42 5.05 4.73
C CYS A 134 12.23 5.79 3.65
N CYS A 135 11.55 6.46 2.72
CA CYS A 135 12.22 7.19 1.64
C CYS A 135 13.07 8.37 2.13
N ARG A 136 12.67 9.00 3.23
CA ARG A 136 13.32 10.23 3.71
C ARG A 136 14.42 9.99 4.73
N TYR A 137 14.24 9.01 5.60
CA TYR A 137 15.09 8.84 6.78
C TYR A 137 15.88 7.53 6.79
N VAL A 138 15.32 6.46 6.25
CA VAL A 138 15.98 5.15 6.19
C VAL A 138 16.82 5.00 4.94
N ALA A 139 16.38 5.58 3.83
CA ALA A 139 17.08 5.49 2.55
C ALA A 139 18.41 6.27 2.57
N GLY A 140 19.52 5.57 2.38
CA GLY A 140 20.87 6.11 2.29
C GLY A 140 21.83 5.56 3.34
N PRO A 141 23.06 6.06 3.35
CA PRO A 141 24.09 5.55 4.26
C PRO A 141 23.71 5.84 5.72
N VAL A 142 23.91 4.85 6.56
CA VAL A 142 23.67 4.92 8.01
C VAL A 142 24.66 5.90 8.62
N GLY A 143 24.18 7.01 9.19
CA GLY A 143 25.02 8.00 9.86
C GLY A 143 25.15 7.71 11.36
N ASP A 144 24.08 7.92 12.12
CA ASP A 144 24.01 7.68 13.56
C ASP A 144 23.16 6.43 13.84
N MET A 145 23.79 5.38 14.33
CA MET A 145 23.14 4.08 14.57
C MET A 145 21.96 4.18 15.55
N LYS A 146 22.07 5.01 16.59
CA LYS A 146 20.98 5.16 17.58
C LYS A 146 19.74 5.78 16.94
N ARG A 147 19.91 6.82 16.13
CA ARG A 147 18.78 7.46 15.40
C ARG A 147 18.19 6.50 14.39
N TYR A 148 19.01 5.73 13.72
CA TYR A 148 18.57 4.75 12.73
C TYR A 148 17.69 3.67 13.36
N ILE A 149 18.12 3.09 14.49
CA ILE A 149 17.33 2.10 15.24
C ILE A 149 15.99 2.70 15.70
N LEU A 150 16.00 3.94 16.23
CA LEU A 150 14.76 4.61 16.65
C LEU A 150 13.79 4.80 15.47
N GLN A 151 14.31 5.15 14.28
CA GLN A 151 13.49 5.31 13.09
C GLN A 151 12.86 3.99 12.65
N ILE A 152 13.63 2.88 12.65
CA ILE A 152 13.10 1.54 12.34
C ILE A 152 12.04 1.13 13.35
N PHE A 153 12.23 1.43 14.63
CA PHE A 153 11.26 1.12 15.68
C PHE A 153 9.94 1.87 15.47
N VAL A 154 9.99 3.17 15.17
CA VAL A 154 8.80 3.98 14.83
C VAL A 154 8.08 3.44 13.60
N LEU A 155 8.84 3.05 12.56
CA LEU A 155 8.26 2.41 11.36
C LEU A 155 7.56 1.09 11.69
N GLY A 156 8.16 0.28 12.56
CA GLY A 156 7.55 -0.97 13.04
C GLY A 156 6.21 -0.73 13.74
N ILE A 157 6.12 0.29 14.60
CA ILE A 157 4.86 0.66 15.27
C ILE A 157 3.81 1.12 14.24
N LEU A 158 4.18 1.95 13.27
CA LEU A 158 3.25 2.42 12.23
C LEU A 158 2.74 1.26 11.37
N VAL A 159 3.62 0.34 10.97
CA VAL A 159 3.22 -0.86 10.22
C VAL A 159 2.30 -1.74 11.06
N PHE A 160 2.60 -1.94 12.33
CA PHE A 160 1.74 -2.71 13.23
C PHE A 160 0.34 -2.10 13.35
N ALA A 161 0.24 -0.78 13.57
CA ALA A 161 -1.03 -0.05 13.59
C ALA A 161 -1.77 -0.19 12.25
N GLY A 162 -1.06 -0.11 11.11
CA GLY A 162 -1.62 -0.36 9.79
C GLY A 162 -2.17 -1.78 9.64
N CYS A 163 -1.46 -2.80 10.13
CA CYS A 163 -1.93 -4.19 10.12
C CYS A 163 -3.19 -4.40 10.96
N VAL A 164 -3.29 -3.74 12.11
CA VAL A 164 -4.51 -3.78 12.94
C VAL A 164 -5.69 -3.17 12.18
N THR A 165 -5.51 -2.00 11.58
CA THR A 165 -6.59 -1.36 10.80
C THR A 165 -6.96 -2.19 9.56
N GLU A 166 -6.00 -2.76 8.84
CA GLU A 166 -6.23 -3.61 7.68
C GLU A 166 -7.01 -4.89 8.04
N SER A 167 -6.73 -5.47 9.22
CA SER A 167 -7.31 -6.76 9.61
C SER A 167 -8.65 -6.67 10.34
N TYR A 168 -8.91 -5.58 11.05
CA TYR A 168 -10.12 -5.44 11.86
C TYR A 168 -11.06 -4.33 11.35
N VAL A 169 -10.50 -3.18 10.98
CA VAL A 169 -11.30 -2.01 10.59
C VAL A 169 -11.80 -2.15 9.15
N ASN A 170 -10.93 -2.52 8.22
CA ASN A 170 -11.30 -2.69 6.81
C ASN A 170 -12.42 -3.70 6.59
N PRO A 171 -12.33 -4.96 7.09
CA PRO A 171 -13.39 -5.93 6.88
C PRO A 171 -14.72 -5.52 7.52
N PHE A 172 -14.67 -4.80 8.66
CA PHE A 172 -15.86 -4.29 9.31
C PHE A 172 -16.59 -3.24 8.45
N PHE A 173 -15.87 -2.25 7.91
CA PHE A 173 -16.47 -1.26 7.03
C PHE A 173 -16.94 -1.88 5.72
N LEU A 174 -16.15 -2.78 5.16
CA LEU A 174 -16.47 -3.44 3.90
C LEU A 174 -17.71 -4.34 4.03
N SER A 175 -17.85 -5.10 5.12
CA SER A 175 -19.02 -5.92 5.36
C SER A 175 -20.30 -5.09 5.50
N LYS A 176 -20.23 -3.93 6.15
CA LYS A 176 -21.36 -3.00 6.21
C LYS A 176 -21.71 -2.42 4.84
N PHE A 177 -20.70 -1.97 4.08
CA PHE A 177 -20.90 -1.43 2.75
C PHE A 177 -21.57 -2.43 1.81
N LEU A 178 -21.08 -3.68 1.78
CA LEU A 178 -21.63 -4.75 0.93
C LEU A 178 -23.06 -5.21 1.33
N ARG A 179 -23.53 -4.86 2.52
CA ARG A 179 -24.93 -5.13 2.93
C ARG A 179 -25.91 -4.07 2.42
N PHE A 180 -25.43 -2.90 2.04
CA PHE A 180 -26.26 -1.82 1.47
C PHE A 180 -26.44 -1.92 -0.04
N PHE A 181 -25.59 -2.70 -0.69
CA PHE A 181 -25.64 -2.99 -2.13
C PHE A 181 -25.82 -4.48 -2.39
#